data_300302383c640c4703401991701f6865
#
_entry.id   300302383c640c4703401991701f6865
#
_cell.length_a   1.000
_cell.length_b   1.000
_cell.length_c   1.000
_cell.angle_alpha   90.00
_cell.angle_beta   90.00
_cell.angle_gamma   90.00
#
_symmetry.space_group_name_H-M   'P 1'
#
loop_
_entity.id
_entity.type
_entity.pdbx_description
1 polymer ?
#
loop_
_entity_poly.entity_id
_entity_poly.type
_entity_poly.pdbx_seq_one_letter_code
_entity_poly.pdbx_strand_id
1 'polypeptide(L)'
;FPGFIDIHVHGWATGSFWFEKTSQSLREMCRTLPFAGVTSYLGTTGADPIEEIKTCIRAADQVSEEDPEGAQLLGVHLEGPFINPVYKGMQKEECCLLPDVTVMEDLYNTFKNKKLCRHMTIAPERPGADAVLRFCQEHQIQTAVGHSAATFEEIKKMRAYGLGGFTHTFSGMKGFHHRELGTAGAALYFDDMICEFAKQTGMTVSHEAFELAYRIKGSSRIVLTTDCCGLAQTQSCFDHYVRKIRFVKDRDQVCLEHYDGKKEWIDPRDYQAVKQVEMSYAQSVKNMADHTKVGLYDIMLMTSFNPAHYIHADDCKGSIRPGMDADLTIMDQNLDLICVY
;
A
#
# COMPACT_ATOMS: atom_id res chain seq x y z
N PHE A 1 1.23 9.69 -18.56
CA PHE A 1 0.47 8.54 -18.07
C PHE A 1 -0.88 9.00 -17.55
N PRO A 2 -1.93 8.12 -17.50
CA PRO A 2 -3.04 8.35 -16.58
C PRO A 2 -2.47 8.53 -15.18
N GLY A 3 -3.14 9.25 -14.30
CA GLY A 3 -2.68 9.49 -12.95
C GLY A 3 -2.30 8.21 -12.21
N PHE A 4 -1.19 8.23 -11.50
CA PHE A 4 -0.76 7.08 -10.70
C PHE A 4 -1.65 6.92 -9.47
N ILE A 5 -2.02 5.69 -9.16
CA ILE A 5 -2.89 5.33 -8.05
C ILE A 5 -2.11 4.46 -7.06
N ASP A 6 -1.92 4.97 -5.85
CA ASP A 6 -1.24 4.23 -4.78
C ASP A 6 -2.27 3.59 -3.83
N ILE A 7 -2.46 2.28 -3.95
CA ILE A 7 -3.45 1.54 -3.13
C ILE A 7 -2.90 1.08 -1.77
N HIS A 8 -1.61 1.39 -1.48
CA HIS A 8 -0.98 1.02 -0.23
C HIS A 8 0.02 2.10 0.21
N VAL A 9 -0.45 3.08 0.95
CA VAL A 9 0.36 4.18 1.48
C VAL A 9 -0.13 4.61 2.88
N HIS A 10 0.73 4.46 3.86
CA HIS A 10 0.47 4.85 5.25
C HIS A 10 0.69 6.33 5.51
N GLY A 11 1.56 6.94 4.72
CA GLY A 11 1.91 8.35 4.82
C GLY A 11 2.92 8.77 3.76
N TRP A 12 3.03 10.09 3.56
CA TRP A 12 4.03 10.69 2.67
C TRP A 12 4.44 12.07 3.20
N ALA A 13 5.73 12.36 3.19
CA ALA A 13 6.32 13.63 3.63
C ALA A 13 5.81 14.07 5.01
N THR A 14 5.01 15.15 5.06
CA THR A 14 4.51 15.74 6.30
C THR A 14 3.22 15.10 6.81
N GLY A 15 2.58 14.19 6.06
CA GLY A 15 1.36 13.48 6.46
C GLY A 15 1.60 12.01 6.74
N SER A 16 1.04 11.48 7.82
CA SER A 16 1.06 10.05 8.11
C SER A 16 -0.28 9.60 8.69
N PHE A 17 -1.06 8.96 7.87
CA PHE A 17 -2.38 8.46 8.26
C PHE A 17 -2.28 7.41 9.36
N TRP A 18 -1.34 6.47 9.23
CA TRP A 18 -1.14 5.43 10.24
C TRP A 18 -0.71 5.98 11.60
N PHE A 19 0.29 6.87 11.62
CA PHE A 19 0.85 7.33 12.90
C PHE A 19 0.03 8.43 13.54
N GLU A 20 -0.50 9.37 12.76
CA GLU A 20 -1.20 10.55 13.30
C GLU A 20 -2.71 10.34 13.45
N LYS A 21 -3.32 9.48 12.63
CA LYS A 21 -4.74 9.08 12.70
C LYS A 21 -5.72 10.27 12.64
N THR A 22 -5.35 11.33 11.93
CA THR A 22 -6.12 12.58 11.87
C THR A 22 -6.54 12.95 10.46
N SER A 23 -7.65 13.69 10.34
CA SER A 23 -8.05 14.28 9.05
C SER A 23 -7.01 15.30 8.54
N GLN A 24 -6.26 15.95 9.43
CA GLN A 24 -5.18 16.85 9.03
C GLN A 24 -4.05 16.10 8.32
N SER A 25 -3.65 14.94 8.80
CA SER A 25 -2.61 14.13 8.14
C SER A 25 -3.04 13.66 6.76
N LEU A 26 -4.31 13.30 6.57
CA LEU A 26 -4.84 12.96 5.25
C LEU A 26 -4.87 14.16 4.31
N ARG A 27 -5.25 15.36 4.78
CA ARG A 27 -5.16 16.59 3.95
C ARG A 27 -3.71 16.88 3.54
N GLU A 28 -2.75 16.66 4.44
CA GLU A 28 -1.32 16.78 4.11
C GLU A 28 -0.91 15.73 3.06
N MET A 29 -1.40 14.50 3.15
CA MET A 29 -1.17 13.48 2.11
C MET A 29 -1.79 13.89 0.77
N CYS A 30 -3.04 14.37 0.74
CA CYS A 30 -3.65 14.91 -0.50
C CYS A 30 -2.75 15.98 -1.12
N ARG A 31 -2.27 16.94 -0.34
CA ARG A 31 -1.42 18.04 -0.80
C ARG A 31 -0.03 17.60 -1.26
N THR A 32 0.56 16.56 -0.66
CA THR A 32 1.98 16.21 -0.86
C THR A 32 2.21 15.03 -1.81
N LEU A 33 1.28 14.09 -1.92
CA LEU A 33 1.39 12.94 -2.84
C LEU A 33 1.57 13.32 -4.31
N PRO A 34 1.03 14.44 -4.84
CA PRO A 34 1.34 14.90 -6.19
C PRO A 34 2.84 15.08 -6.45
N PHE A 35 3.62 15.50 -5.46
CA PHE A 35 5.08 15.59 -5.59
C PHE A 35 5.79 14.23 -5.67
N ALA A 36 5.08 13.15 -5.35
CA ALA A 36 5.51 11.77 -5.54
C ALA A 36 5.01 11.17 -6.87
N GLY A 37 4.21 11.91 -7.65
CA GLY A 37 3.60 11.48 -8.91
C GLY A 37 2.24 10.81 -8.78
N VAL A 38 1.63 10.83 -7.60
CA VAL A 38 0.35 10.17 -7.28
C VAL A 38 -0.79 11.17 -7.39
N THR A 39 -1.86 10.80 -8.11
CA THR A 39 -3.09 11.60 -8.24
C THR A 39 -4.24 11.06 -7.40
N SER A 40 -4.18 9.79 -7.02
CA SER A 40 -5.21 9.15 -6.21
C SER A 40 -4.62 8.06 -5.31
N TYR A 41 -5.23 7.80 -4.16
CA TYR A 41 -4.67 6.82 -3.21
C TYR A 41 -5.71 6.21 -2.28
N LEU A 42 -5.33 5.09 -1.65
CA LEU A 42 -5.99 4.56 -0.45
C LEU A 42 -5.15 4.91 0.77
N GLY A 43 -5.76 5.59 1.75
CA GLY A 43 -5.13 5.76 3.05
C GLY A 43 -5.03 4.41 3.77
N THR A 44 -3.81 3.99 4.13
CA THR A 44 -3.59 2.67 4.71
C THR A 44 -3.42 2.76 6.23
N THR A 45 -4.21 1.97 6.98
CA THR A 45 -4.06 1.80 8.42
C THR A 45 -3.01 0.75 8.74
N GLY A 46 -2.56 0.66 9.99
CA GLY A 46 -1.80 -0.48 10.47
C GLY A 46 -2.63 -1.37 11.39
N ALA A 47 -2.05 -2.48 11.86
CA ALA A 47 -2.56 -3.25 12.97
C ALA A 47 -2.40 -2.44 14.26
N ASP A 48 -3.47 -1.80 14.68
CA ASP A 48 -3.59 -0.93 15.85
C ASP A 48 -4.80 -1.37 16.71
N PRO A 49 -4.97 -0.86 17.92
CA PRO A 49 -6.20 -1.02 18.69
C PRO A 49 -7.42 -0.62 17.85
N ILE A 50 -8.50 -1.39 17.95
CA ILE A 50 -9.71 -1.21 17.10
C ILE A 50 -10.22 0.23 17.12
N GLU A 51 -10.24 0.90 18.27
CA GLU A 51 -10.70 2.30 18.36
C GLU A 51 -9.76 3.28 17.65
N GLU A 52 -8.47 2.98 17.54
CA GLU A 52 -7.54 3.76 16.74
C GLU A 52 -7.79 3.58 15.24
N ILE A 53 -8.06 2.34 14.78
CA ILE A 53 -8.48 2.07 13.39
C ILE A 53 -9.78 2.80 13.06
N LYS A 54 -10.76 2.77 13.98
CA LYS A 54 -12.02 3.53 13.82
C LYS A 54 -11.78 5.04 13.76
N THR A 55 -10.77 5.55 14.49
CA THR A 55 -10.39 6.96 14.40
C THR A 55 -9.86 7.31 13.01
N CYS A 56 -9.04 6.43 12.42
CA CYS A 56 -8.61 6.56 11.03
C CYS A 56 -9.80 6.56 10.05
N ILE A 57 -10.76 5.65 10.24
CA ILE A 57 -11.96 5.56 9.38
C ILE A 57 -12.76 6.87 9.43
N ARG A 58 -13.01 7.41 10.63
CA ARG A 58 -13.75 8.68 10.78
C ARG A 58 -13.00 9.86 10.13
N ALA A 59 -11.66 9.87 10.23
CA ALA A 59 -10.85 10.88 9.57
C ALA A 59 -10.94 10.77 8.03
N ALA A 60 -10.96 9.56 7.49
CA ALA A 60 -11.12 9.32 6.06
C ALA A 60 -12.50 9.74 5.55
N ASP A 61 -13.58 9.43 6.29
CA ASP A 61 -14.93 9.92 5.97
C ASP A 61 -14.96 11.45 5.88
N GLN A 62 -14.37 12.13 6.87
CA GLN A 62 -14.33 13.60 6.90
C GLN A 62 -13.59 14.18 5.69
N VAL A 63 -12.41 13.65 5.36
CA VAL A 63 -11.60 14.16 4.24
C VAL A 63 -12.26 13.85 2.89
N SER A 64 -12.91 12.69 2.76
CA SER A 64 -13.66 12.36 1.55
C SER A 64 -14.87 13.28 1.32
N GLU A 65 -15.53 13.78 2.39
CA GLU A 65 -16.61 14.77 2.28
C GLU A 65 -16.09 16.17 1.91
N GLU A 66 -14.86 16.50 2.31
CA GLU A 66 -14.23 17.82 2.04
C GLU A 66 -13.63 17.91 0.65
N ASP A 67 -13.21 16.80 0.05
CA ASP A 67 -12.54 16.69 -1.26
C ASP A 67 -11.43 17.74 -1.46
N PRO A 68 -10.36 17.71 -0.63
CA PRO A 68 -9.31 18.72 -0.66
C PRO A 68 -8.49 18.65 -1.96
N GLU A 69 -7.92 19.79 -2.39
CA GLU A 69 -7.02 19.84 -3.54
C GLU A 69 -5.83 18.88 -3.42
N GLY A 70 -5.43 18.30 -4.55
CA GLY A 70 -4.27 17.42 -4.68
C GLY A 70 -4.64 15.99 -5.03
N ALA A 71 -3.95 15.00 -4.45
CA ALA A 71 -4.27 13.60 -4.70
C ALA A 71 -5.59 13.20 -4.02
N GLN A 72 -6.48 12.56 -4.75
CA GLN A 72 -7.80 12.18 -4.27
C GLN A 72 -7.74 10.96 -3.35
N LEU A 73 -8.35 11.04 -2.17
CA LEU A 73 -8.57 9.89 -1.30
C LEU A 73 -9.73 9.03 -1.84
N LEU A 74 -9.42 7.89 -2.45
CA LEU A 74 -10.41 6.96 -3.00
C LEU A 74 -11.03 6.04 -1.95
N GLY A 75 -10.41 5.92 -0.80
CA GLY A 75 -10.86 5.07 0.30
C GLY A 75 -9.76 4.68 1.26
N VAL A 76 -10.03 3.61 2.01
CA VAL A 76 -9.15 3.08 3.04
C VAL A 76 -8.73 1.66 2.68
N HIS A 77 -7.46 1.38 2.87
CA HIS A 77 -6.89 0.04 2.95
C HIS A 77 -6.69 -0.32 4.41
N LEU A 78 -7.35 -1.36 4.89
CA LEU A 78 -7.16 -1.92 6.22
C LEU A 78 -6.02 -2.95 6.16
N GLU A 79 -4.78 -2.55 6.51
CA GLU A 79 -3.68 -3.49 6.62
C GLU A 79 -3.66 -4.12 8.02
N GLY A 80 -4.37 -5.21 8.16
CA GLY A 80 -4.71 -5.79 9.44
C GLY A 80 -6.08 -5.27 9.96
N PRO A 81 -6.45 -5.60 11.20
CA PRO A 81 -5.67 -6.22 12.27
C PRO A 81 -5.51 -7.76 12.15
N PHE A 82 -6.12 -8.41 11.17
CA PHE A 82 -6.19 -9.86 11.02
C PHE A 82 -4.95 -10.45 10.33
N ILE A 83 -3.79 -10.17 10.88
CA ILE A 83 -2.47 -10.60 10.36
C ILE A 83 -1.79 -11.60 11.29
N ASN A 84 -0.80 -12.32 10.78
CA ASN A 84 -0.06 -13.31 11.55
C ASN A 84 1.11 -12.66 12.29
N PRO A 85 1.19 -12.73 13.64
CA PRO A 85 2.26 -12.11 14.42
C PRO A 85 3.66 -12.59 14.04
N VAL A 86 3.81 -13.81 13.51
CA VAL A 86 5.11 -14.33 13.02
C VAL A 86 5.63 -13.53 11.82
N TYR A 87 4.72 -12.98 11.01
CA TYR A 87 5.03 -12.20 9.82
C TYR A 87 4.61 -10.73 9.95
N LYS A 88 4.40 -10.25 11.17
CA LYS A 88 3.89 -8.90 11.47
C LYS A 88 4.71 -7.75 10.89
N GLY A 89 5.97 -7.99 10.54
CA GLY A 89 6.84 -6.91 10.08
C GLY A 89 6.98 -5.83 11.14
N MET A 90 6.65 -4.59 10.76
CA MET A 90 6.68 -3.43 11.66
C MET A 90 5.40 -3.25 12.49
N GLN A 91 4.37 -4.07 12.26
CA GLN A 91 3.10 -4.02 12.98
C GLN A 91 3.27 -4.42 14.46
N LYS A 92 2.38 -3.92 15.33
CA LYS A 92 2.38 -4.25 16.75
C LYS A 92 1.86 -5.66 16.98
N GLU A 93 2.64 -6.51 17.64
CA GLU A 93 2.29 -7.91 17.85
C GLU A 93 0.99 -8.09 18.63
N GLU A 94 0.78 -7.28 19.64
CA GLU A 94 -0.41 -7.27 20.48
C GLU A 94 -1.69 -6.84 19.75
N CYS A 95 -1.54 -6.21 18.58
CA CYS A 95 -2.64 -5.80 17.71
C CYS A 95 -2.90 -6.78 16.56
N CYS A 96 -2.13 -7.86 16.44
CA CYS A 96 -2.33 -8.91 15.44
C CYS A 96 -3.45 -9.87 15.87
N LEU A 97 -4.70 -9.49 15.61
CA LEU A 97 -5.87 -10.24 16.05
C LEU A 97 -6.14 -11.50 15.21
N LEU A 98 -6.87 -12.45 15.77
CA LEU A 98 -7.51 -13.50 14.97
C LEU A 98 -8.63 -12.87 14.12
N PRO A 99 -8.81 -13.33 12.86
CA PRO A 99 -9.95 -12.92 12.06
C PRO A 99 -11.28 -13.16 12.77
N ASP A 100 -12.06 -12.11 12.90
CA ASP A 100 -13.38 -12.13 13.54
C ASP A 100 -14.33 -11.25 12.70
N VAL A 101 -15.39 -11.86 12.17
CA VAL A 101 -16.36 -11.18 11.33
C VAL A 101 -17.10 -10.08 12.11
N THR A 102 -17.31 -10.25 13.42
CA THR A 102 -18.00 -9.22 14.23
C THR A 102 -17.15 -7.96 14.39
N VAL A 103 -15.83 -8.13 14.49
CA VAL A 103 -14.88 -7.01 14.47
C VAL A 103 -14.84 -6.35 13.10
N MET A 104 -14.86 -7.15 12.01
CA MET A 104 -14.92 -6.60 10.66
C MET A 104 -16.21 -5.83 10.39
N GLU A 105 -17.36 -6.35 10.83
CA GLU A 105 -18.66 -5.67 10.77
C GLU A 105 -18.64 -4.35 11.53
N ASP A 106 -18.04 -4.31 12.71
CA ASP A 106 -17.92 -3.12 13.53
C ASP A 106 -17.02 -2.05 12.87
N LEU A 107 -15.90 -2.45 12.29
CA LEU A 107 -15.06 -1.56 11.49
C LEU A 107 -15.81 -1.04 10.25
N TYR A 108 -16.46 -1.92 9.49
CA TYR A 108 -17.25 -1.54 8.32
C TYR A 108 -18.40 -0.59 8.69
N ASN A 109 -19.08 -0.84 9.79
CA ASN A 109 -20.18 0.00 10.26
C ASN A 109 -19.72 1.38 10.74
N THR A 110 -18.44 1.55 11.08
CA THR A 110 -17.86 2.84 11.43
C THR A 110 -17.78 3.79 10.22
N PHE A 111 -17.58 3.29 9.00
CA PHE A 111 -17.65 4.12 7.80
C PHE A 111 -19.06 4.71 7.63
N LYS A 112 -19.18 6.03 7.47
CA LYS A 112 -20.40 6.69 7.01
C LYS A 112 -20.61 6.40 5.51
N ASN A 113 -19.58 6.62 4.71
CA ASN A 113 -19.56 6.23 3.31
C ASN A 113 -18.94 4.83 3.16
N LYS A 114 -19.78 3.80 3.04
CA LYS A 114 -19.35 2.40 2.92
C LYS A 114 -18.43 2.13 1.73
N LYS A 115 -18.50 2.96 0.69
CA LYS A 115 -17.63 2.86 -0.50
C LYS A 115 -16.16 3.15 -0.21
N LEU A 116 -15.85 3.80 0.92
CA LEU A 116 -14.46 4.06 1.32
C LEU A 116 -13.76 2.81 1.87
N CYS A 117 -14.48 1.78 2.31
CA CYS A 117 -13.88 0.50 2.69
C CYS A 117 -13.54 -0.29 1.42
N ARG A 118 -12.34 -0.08 0.86
CA ARG A 118 -11.98 -0.58 -0.47
C ARG A 118 -11.15 -1.85 -0.46
N HIS A 119 -10.25 -1.96 0.50
CA HIS A 119 -9.22 -3.00 0.48
C HIS A 119 -8.89 -3.48 1.88
N MET A 120 -8.56 -4.78 2.02
CA MET A 120 -8.14 -5.38 3.27
C MET A 120 -7.01 -6.39 3.05
N THR A 121 -5.95 -6.26 3.85
CA THR A 121 -4.90 -7.27 3.99
C THR A 121 -5.20 -8.21 5.14
N ILE A 122 -5.13 -9.52 4.88
CA ILE A 122 -5.47 -10.58 5.86
C ILE A 122 -4.50 -11.76 5.76
N ALA A 123 -4.24 -12.42 6.89
CA ALA A 123 -3.58 -13.71 6.98
C ALA A 123 -4.64 -14.84 6.89
N PRO A 124 -4.85 -15.45 5.71
CA PRO A 124 -5.99 -16.32 5.45
C PRO A 124 -5.87 -17.70 6.12
N GLU A 125 -4.69 -18.09 6.62
CA GLU A 125 -4.46 -19.33 7.36
C GLU A 125 -5.01 -19.26 8.78
N ARG A 126 -5.32 -18.07 9.28
CA ARG A 126 -5.78 -17.92 10.67
C ARG A 126 -7.26 -18.28 10.81
N PRO A 127 -7.65 -18.94 11.93
CA PRO A 127 -9.04 -19.31 12.18
C PRO A 127 -9.98 -18.11 12.09
N GLY A 128 -11.12 -18.26 11.42
CA GLY A 128 -12.13 -17.21 11.20
C GLY A 128 -11.94 -16.40 9.91
N ALA A 129 -10.83 -16.57 9.19
CA ALA A 129 -10.55 -15.84 7.97
C ALA A 129 -11.62 -16.04 6.88
N ASP A 130 -12.17 -17.25 6.76
CA ASP A 130 -13.21 -17.56 5.78
C ASP A 130 -14.49 -16.73 5.98
N ALA A 131 -14.89 -16.46 7.22
CA ALA A 131 -16.05 -15.62 7.52
C ALA A 131 -15.78 -14.15 7.17
N VAL A 132 -14.60 -13.64 7.50
CA VAL A 132 -14.19 -12.26 7.13
C VAL A 132 -14.09 -12.09 5.62
N LEU A 133 -13.52 -13.06 4.91
CA LEU A 133 -13.39 -13.01 3.45
C LEU A 133 -14.77 -13.01 2.76
N ARG A 134 -15.72 -13.84 3.22
CA ARG A 134 -17.11 -13.82 2.70
C ARG A 134 -17.76 -12.46 2.92
N PHE A 135 -17.63 -11.91 4.11
CA PHE A 135 -18.14 -10.57 4.42
C PHE A 135 -17.56 -9.53 3.46
N CYS A 136 -16.24 -9.55 3.26
CA CYS A 136 -15.58 -8.62 2.32
C CYS A 136 -16.10 -8.80 0.88
N GLN A 137 -16.26 -10.04 0.42
CA GLN A 137 -16.79 -10.35 -0.90
C GLN A 137 -18.22 -9.82 -1.08
N GLU A 138 -19.11 -10.03 -0.10
CA GLU A 138 -20.49 -9.56 -0.11
C GLU A 138 -20.59 -8.02 -0.14
N HIS A 139 -19.61 -7.33 0.44
CA HIS A 139 -19.54 -5.86 0.49
C HIS A 139 -18.62 -5.24 -0.56
N GLN A 140 -18.12 -6.04 -1.53
CA GLN A 140 -17.24 -5.59 -2.62
C GLN A 140 -15.92 -4.98 -2.11
N ILE A 141 -15.41 -5.45 -0.96
CA ILE A 141 -14.12 -5.07 -0.42
C ILE A 141 -13.08 -6.03 -0.98
N GLN A 142 -12.07 -5.51 -1.66
CA GLN A 142 -10.97 -6.33 -2.17
C GLN A 142 -10.14 -6.89 -1.02
N THR A 143 -9.69 -8.13 -1.16
CA THR A 143 -8.87 -8.77 -0.14
C THR A 143 -7.58 -9.31 -0.70
N ALA A 144 -6.49 -9.15 0.06
CA ALA A 144 -5.17 -9.66 -0.30
C ALA A 144 -4.51 -10.40 0.85
N VAL A 145 -3.72 -11.41 0.50
CA VAL A 145 -2.84 -12.10 1.45
C VAL A 145 -1.67 -11.20 1.81
N GLY A 146 -1.48 -10.90 3.07
CA GLY A 146 -0.30 -10.22 3.57
C GLY A 146 -0.04 -10.54 5.03
N HIS A 147 1.21 -10.35 5.48
CA HIS A 147 1.63 -10.68 6.84
C HIS A 147 1.18 -12.10 7.25
N SER A 148 1.54 -13.09 6.42
CA SER A 148 0.92 -14.41 6.42
C SER A 148 1.94 -15.54 6.39
N ALA A 149 1.67 -16.59 7.18
CA ALA A 149 2.36 -17.87 7.16
C ALA A 149 1.66 -18.92 6.27
N ALA A 150 0.67 -18.51 5.48
CA ALA A 150 -0.18 -19.40 4.72
C ALA A 150 0.61 -20.33 3.80
N THR A 151 0.19 -21.58 3.77
CA THR A 151 0.61 -22.57 2.80
C THR A 151 -0.10 -22.36 1.46
N PHE A 152 0.44 -22.96 0.41
CA PHE A 152 -0.21 -22.95 -0.90
C PHE A 152 -1.65 -23.48 -0.85
N GLU A 153 -1.89 -24.60 -0.16
CA GLU A 153 -3.22 -25.23 -0.08
C GLU A 153 -4.22 -24.39 0.73
N GLU A 154 -3.78 -23.69 1.77
CA GLU A 154 -4.63 -22.76 2.51
C GLU A 154 -5.07 -21.59 1.62
N ILE A 155 -4.16 -20.97 0.88
CA ILE A 155 -4.50 -19.89 -0.06
C ILE A 155 -5.44 -20.41 -1.14
N LYS A 156 -5.15 -21.57 -1.74
CA LYS A 156 -5.99 -22.20 -2.75
C LYS A 156 -7.42 -22.41 -2.27
N LYS A 157 -7.59 -22.86 -1.02
CA LYS A 157 -8.91 -23.01 -0.39
C LYS A 157 -9.59 -21.66 -0.20
N MET A 158 -8.88 -20.65 0.28
CA MET A 158 -9.46 -19.35 0.64
C MET A 158 -9.81 -18.48 -0.58
N ARG A 159 -9.25 -18.77 -1.76
CA ARG A 159 -9.68 -18.12 -3.02
C ARG A 159 -11.17 -18.28 -3.31
N ALA A 160 -11.78 -19.39 -2.88
CA ALA A 160 -13.22 -19.62 -3.02
C ALA A 160 -14.08 -18.58 -2.26
N TYR A 161 -13.48 -17.79 -1.37
CA TYR A 161 -14.14 -16.78 -0.54
C TYR A 161 -13.75 -15.35 -0.94
N GLY A 162 -13.30 -15.14 -2.19
CA GLY A 162 -13.04 -13.82 -2.72
C GLY A 162 -11.61 -13.27 -2.51
N LEU A 163 -10.68 -14.10 -2.02
CA LEU A 163 -9.28 -13.69 -1.90
C LEU A 163 -8.68 -13.39 -3.28
N GLY A 164 -8.34 -12.12 -3.56
CA GLY A 164 -8.05 -11.61 -4.90
C GLY A 164 -6.59 -11.17 -5.16
N GLY A 165 -5.75 -11.04 -4.14
CA GLY A 165 -4.40 -10.53 -4.32
C GLY A 165 -3.39 -10.90 -3.25
N PHE A 166 -2.20 -10.34 -3.38
CA PHE A 166 -1.08 -10.46 -2.45
C PHE A 166 -0.52 -9.07 -2.15
N THR A 167 -0.56 -8.68 -0.90
CA THR A 167 -0.03 -7.41 -0.40
C THR A 167 1.49 -7.47 -0.36
N HIS A 168 2.17 -6.41 -0.81
CA HIS A 168 3.64 -6.28 -0.84
C HIS A 168 4.36 -7.62 -1.08
N THR A 169 4.04 -8.24 -2.24
CA THR A 169 4.50 -9.59 -2.64
C THR A 169 5.99 -9.80 -2.36
N PHE A 170 6.31 -10.91 -1.72
CA PHE A 170 7.57 -11.37 -1.15
C PHE A 170 7.95 -10.79 0.22
N SER A 171 7.33 -9.70 0.66
CA SER A 171 7.55 -9.13 1.99
C SER A 171 6.51 -9.67 2.98
N GLY A 172 6.92 -9.90 4.24
CA GLY A 172 5.99 -10.32 5.30
C GLY A 172 5.20 -11.59 4.99
N MET A 173 5.79 -12.58 4.30
CA MET A 173 5.10 -13.80 3.91
C MET A 173 6.02 -15.03 3.87
N LYS A 174 5.39 -16.21 3.94
CA LYS A 174 6.11 -17.49 3.84
C LYS A 174 6.76 -17.64 2.48
N GLY A 175 8.08 -17.91 2.50
CA GLY A 175 8.90 -18.04 1.30
C GLY A 175 8.61 -19.29 0.45
N PHE A 176 9.14 -19.29 -0.77
CA PHE A 176 9.05 -20.39 -1.73
C PHE A 176 9.95 -21.56 -1.33
N HIS A 177 9.42 -22.78 -1.40
CA HIS A 177 10.19 -24.01 -1.32
C HIS A 177 9.62 -25.06 -2.30
N HIS A 178 10.47 -25.88 -2.94
CA HIS A 178 10.07 -26.82 -4.00
C HIS A 178 9.06 -27.89 -3.59
N ARG A 179 8.89 -28.18 -2.31
CA ARG A 179 7.91 -29.15 -1.77
C ARG A 179 6.66 -28.49 -1.19
N GLU A 180 6.72 -27.19 -0.90
CA GLU A 180 5.60 -26.39 -0.41
C GLU A 180 5.85 -24.95 -0.85
N LEU A 181 5.04 -24.47 -1.79
CA LEU A 181 5.30 -23.21 -2.47
C LEU A 181 5.23 -21.98 -1.55
N GLY A 182 4.57 -22.10 -0.41
CA GLY A 182 4.34 -21.00 0.51
C GLY A 182 3.48 -19.90 -0.10
N THR A 183 3.38 -18.80 0.60
CA THR A 183 2.65 -17.62 0.14
C THR A 183 3.31 -16.99 -1.10
N ALA A 184 4.65 -16.88 -1.09
CA ALA A 184 5.41 -16.32 -2.20
C ALA A 184 5.26 -17.14 -3.49
N GLY A 185 5.27 -18.46 -3.39
CA GLY A 185 5.05 -19.32 -4.56
C GLY A 185 3.61 -19.34 -5.03
N ALA A 186 2.64 -19.25 -4.12
CA ALA A 186 1.22 -19.10 -4.47
C ALA A 186 0.97 -17.80 -5.26
N ALA A 187 1.64 -16.70 -4.88
CA ALA A 187 1.56 -15.42 -5.60
C ALA A 187 1.99 -15.56 -7.06
N LEU A 188 3.03 -16.33 -7.34
CA LEU A 188 3.50 -16.58 -8.70
C LEU A 188 2.64 -17.60 -9.45
N TYR A 189 1.99 -18.54 -8.75
CA TYR A 189 1.26 -19.65 -9.37
C TYR A 189 -0.15 -19.27 -9.82
N PHE A 190 -0.91 -18.46 -9.05
CA PHE A 190 -2.29 -18.14 -9.36
C PHE A 190 -2.38 -16.96 -10.33
N ASP A 191 -2.68 -17.23 -11.61
CA ASP A 191 -2.72 -16.24 -12.70
C ASP A 191 -3.82 -15.18 -12.56
N ASP A 192 -4.86 -15.46 -11.79
CA ASP A 192 -6.02 -14.58 -11.59
C ASP A 192 -5.88 -13.63 -10.39
N MET A 193 -4.87 -13.84 -9.53
CA MET A 193 -4.63 -12.99 -8.36
C MET A 193 -3.63 -11.88 -8.66
N ILE A 194 -3.90 -10.68 -8.15
CA ILE A 194 -3.02 -9.52 -8.28
C ILE A 194 -1.81 -9.67 -7.34
N CYS A 195 -0.64 -9.28 -7.81
CA CYS A 195 0.57 -9.13 -7.01
C CYS A 195 0.88 -7.64 -6.82
N GLU A 196 0.77 -7.15 -5.60
CA GLU A 196 1.21 -5.82 -5.23
C GLU A 196 2.72 -5.83 -4.97
N PHE A 197 3.42 -4.82 -5.46
CA PHE A 197 4.85 -4.62 -5.20
C PHE A 197 5.10 -3.23 -4.64
N ALA A 198 5.61 -3.20 -3.41
CA ALA A 198 5.96 -1.98 -2.70
C ALA A 198 7.43 -1.61 -2.93
N LYS A 199 7.72 -0.34 -3.29
CA LYS A 199 9.08 0.21 -3.51
C LYS A 199 9.97 -0.77 -4.29
N GLN A 200 9.43 -1.31 -5.34
CA GLN A 200 9.70 -2.58 -5.96
C GLN A 200 11.16 -2.83 -6.22
N THR A 201 11.92 -2.03 -6.75
CA THR A 201 13.25 -2.41 -7.19
C THR A 201 14.36 -1.87 -6.29
N GLY A 202 15.16 -2.77 -5.77
CA GLY A 202 16.38 -2.47 -5.03
C GLY A 202 16.20 -2.06 -3.56
N MET A 203 14.96 -1.89 -3.06
CA MET A 203 14.73 -1.54 -1.66
C MET A 203 14.01 -2.67 -0.89
N THR A 204 12.79 -3.04 -1.26
CA THR A 204 12.03 -4.10 -0.61
C THR A 204 12.01 -5.39 -1.42
N VAL A 205 12.15 -5.27 -2.73
CA VAL A 205 12.26 -6.39 -3.67
C VAL A 205 13.46 -6.16 -4.56
N SER A 206 14.32 -7.16 -4.76
CA SER A 206 15.44 -7.05 -5.71
C SER A 206 14.93 -6.94 -7.15
N HIS A 207 15.73 -6.33 -8.02
CA HIS A 207 15.38 -6.19 -9.44
C HIS A 207 15.09 -7.54 -10.09
N GLU A 208 15.88 -8.57 -9.76
CA GLU A 208 15.74 -9.91 -10.31
C GLU A 208 14.47 -10.60 -9.82
N ALA A 209 14.11 -10.41 -8.55
CA ALA A 209 12.88 -10.98 -7.99
C ALA A 209 11.63 -10.33 -8.62
N PHE A 210 11.64 -9.00 -8.81
CA PHE A 210 10.58 -8.30 -9.52
C PHE A 210 10.52 -8.75 -10.99
N GLU A 211 11.65 -8.82 -11.70
CA GLU A 211 11.69 -9.26 -13.10
C GLU A 211 11.17 -10.70 -13.25
N LEU A 212 11.50 -11.57 -12.31
CA LEU A 212 10.98 -12.95 -12.30
C LEU A 212 9.45 -12.95 -12.14
N ALA A 213 8.92 -12.19 -11.20
CA ALA A 213 7.48 -12.06 -11.01
C ALA A 213 6.80 -11.48 -12.26
N TYR A 214 7.36 -10.44 -12.86
CA TYR A 214 6.84 -9.82 -14.07
C TYR A 214 6.81 -10.80 -15.26
N ARG A 215 7.85 -11.62 -15.44
CA ARG A 215 7.89 -12.66 -16.48
C ARG A 215 6.81 -13.73 -16.31
N ILE A 216 6.47 -14.06 -15.07
CA ILE A 216 5.49 -15.10 -14.76
C ILE A 216 4.07 -14.54 -14.81
N LYS A 217 3.84 -13.40 -14.18
CA LYS A 217 2.50 -12.82 -13.99
C LYS A 217 2.04 -11.95 -15.17
N GLY A 218 2.97 -11.35 -15.89
CA GLY A 218 2.68 -10.27 -16.84
C GLY A 218 2.22 -9.00 -16.14
N SER A 219 2.27 -7.88 -16.86
CA SER A 219 1.91 -6.55 -16.33
C SER A 219 0.45 -6.45 -15.87
N SER A 220 -0.45 -7.21 -16.47
CA SER A 220 -1.90 -7.16 -16.14
C SER A 220 -2.26 -7.70 -14.74
N ARG A 221 -1.32 -8.33 -14.04
CA ARG A 221 -1.51 -8.92 -12.72
C ARG A 221 -0.57 -8.34 -11.66
N ILE A 222 0.05 -7.22 -11.97
CA ILE A 222 0.92 -6.49 -11.05
C ILE A 222 0.33 -5.12 -10.77
N VAL A 223 0.40 -4.68 -9.53
CA VAL A 223 0.11 -3.33 -9.06
C VAL A 223 1.33 -2.82 -8.31
N LEU A 224 1.74 -1.60 -8.63
CA LEU A 224 2.82 -0.93 -7.90
C LEU A 224 2.24 -0.08 -6.78
N THR A 225 2.91 -0.05 -5.64
CA THR A 225 2.56 0.77 -4.48
C THR A 225 3.81 1.32 -3.82
N THR A 226 3.67 2.20 -2.83
CA THR A 226 4.83 2.70 -2.11
C THR A 226 5.05 2.03 -0.77
N ASP A 227 3.98 1.69 -0.05
CA ASP A 227 4.07 1.26 1.35
C ASP A 227 4.90 2.27 2.19
N CYS A 228 4.81 3.57 1.84
CA CYS A 228 5.47 4.65 2.55
C CYS A 228 4.73 4.98 3.84
N CYS A 229 5.50 5.32 4.90
CA CYS A 229 4.94 5.65 6.21
C CYS A 229 4.85 7.16 6.48
N GLY A 230 5.51 7.97 5.66
CA GLY A 230 5.68 9.41 5.92
C GLY A 230 6.72 9.69 6.99
N LEU A 231 7.13 10.95 7.08
CA LEU A 231 8.08 11.43 8.10
C LEU A 231 7.40 12.19 9.24
N ALA A 232 6.10 12.48 9.10
CA ALA A 232 5.31 13.08 10.17
C ALA A 232 4.89 11.99 11.15
N GLN A 233 5.57 11.93 12.28
CA GLN A 233 5.27 10.97 13.32
C GLN A 233 4.85 11.69 14.59
N THR A 234 3.79 11.20 15.24
CA THR A 234 3.44 11.61 16.61
C THR A 234 4.33 10.94 17.63
N GLN A 235 4.94 9.81 17.29
CA GLN A 235 5.88 9.09 18.13
C GLN A 235 7.26 9.77 18.07
N SER A 236 7.95 9.82 19.20
CA SER A 236 9.27 10.43 19.28
C SER A 236 10.35 9.67 18.51
N CYS A 237 10.14 8.39 18.22
CA CYS A 237 11.03 7.58 17.40
C CYS A 237 10.32 6.37 16.76
N PHE A 238 10.88 5.90 15.65
CA PHE A 238 10.40 4.78 14.89
C PHE A 238 11.59 4.02 14.27
N ASP A 239 11.68 2.72 14.49
CA ASP A 239 12.76 1.89 13.96
C ASP A 239 12.36 1.21 12.65
N HIS A 240 13.02 1.57 11.56
CA HIS A 240 12.92 0.89 10.28
C HIS A 240 14.03 -0.17 10.17
N TYR A 241 13.80 -1.34 10.71
CA TYR A 241 14.83 -2.37 10.90
C TYR A 241 15.40 -2.91 9.59
N VAL A 242 14.64 -2.94 8.50
CA VAL A 242 15.12 -3.37 7.17
C VAL A 242 16.20 -2.42 6.65
N ARG A 243 15.98 -1.10 6.78
CA ARG A 243 16.93 -0.06 6.38
C ARG A 243 18.00 0.20 7.44
N LYS A 244 17.86 -0.39 8.64
CA LYS A 244 18.74 -0.15 9.79
C LYS A 244 18.84 1.33 10.14
N ILE A 245 17.70 2.01 10.14
CA ILE A 245 17.56 3.44 10.45
C ILE A 245 16.53 3.60 11.55
N ARG A 246 16.84 4.39 12.56
CA ARG A 246 15.87 4.93 13.51
C ARG A 246 15.51 6.35 13.11
N PHE A 247 14.23 6.62 12.93
CA PHE A 247 13.70 7.96 12.73
C PHE A 247 13.40 8.58 14.08
N VAL A 248 13.97 9.73 14.36
CA VAL A 248 13.75 10.46 15.62
C VAL A 248 13.25 11.85 15.28
N LYS A 249 12.00 12.15 15.68
CA LYS A 249 11.41 13.48 15.47
C LYS A 249 11.98 14.46 16.52
N ASP A 250 12.51 15.57 16.05
CA ASP A 250 12.87 16.72 16.87
C ASP A 250 12.27 18.00 16.27
N ARG A 251 11.21 18.49 16.90
CA ARG A 251 10.43 19.66 16.46
C ARG A 251 9.94 19.47 15.01
N ASP A 252 10.43 20.29 14.09
CA ASP A 252 10.05 20.29 12.66
C ASP A 252 10.97 19.46 11.77
N GLN A 253 11.98 18.80 12.36
CA GLN A 253 12.94 17.97 11.63
C GLN A 253 12.85 16.51 12.08
N VAL A 254 13.37 15.62 11.23
CA VAL A 254 13.54 14.20 11.53
C VAL A 254 15.02 13.85 11.42
N CYS A 255 15.56 13.30 12.49
CA CYS A 255 16.91 12.71 12.50
C CYS A 255 16.81 11.24 12.03
N LEU A 256 17.58 10.90 11.04
CA LEU A 256 17.82 9.53 10.62
C LEU A 256 19.08 9.03 11.33
N GLU A 257 18.90 8.22 12.36
CA GLU A 257 19.99 7.57 13.07
C GLU A 257 20.25 6.20 12.44
N HIS A 258 21.30 6.10 11.64
CA HIS A 258 21.73 4.82 11.08
C HIS A 258 22.34 3.92 12.16
N TYR A 259 22.16 2.61 12.06
CA TYR A 259 22.71 1.66 13.05
C TYR A 259 24.26 1.61 13.05
N ASP A 260 24.90 2.15 12.03
CA ASP A 260 26.35 2.37 11.99
C ASP A 260 26.83 3.65 12.71
N GLY A 261 25.88 4.42 13.27
CA GLY A 261 26.14 5.64 14.01
C GLY A 261 26.09 6.94 13.19
N LYS A 262 25.90 6.87 11.86
CA LYS A 262 25.68 8.05 11.03
C LYS A 262 24.34 8.70 11.37
N LYS A 263 24.31 10.04 11.41
CA LYS A 263 23.08 10.82 11.62
C LYS A 263 22.88 11.80 10.47
N GLU A 264 21.66 11.85 9.98
CA GLU A 264 21.22 12.79 8.94
C GLU A 264 19.97 13.51 9.40
N TRP A 265 19.88 14.82 9.14
CA TRP A 265 18.72 15.62 9.49
C TRP A 265 17.94 15.99 8.22
N ILE A 266 16.63 15.79 8.26
CA ILE A 266 15.74 16.06 7.13
C ILE A 266 14.59 16.93 7.60
N ASP A 267 14.31 17.99 6.82
CA ASP A 267 13.05 18.72 6.91
C ASP A 267 12.00 17.97 6.06
N PRO A 268 10.92 17.44 6.65
CA PRO A 268 9.87 16.75 5.88
C PRO A 268 9.19 17.63 4.83
N ARG A 269 9.37 18.96 4.88
CA ARG A 269 8.87 19.91 3.89
C ARG A 269 9.81 20.07 2.68
N ASP A 270 11.05 19.61 2.80
CA ASP A 270 11.98 19.52 1.68
C ASP A 270 11.73 18.21 0.91
N TYR A 271 10.87 18.26 -0.09
CA TYR A 271 10.50 17.08 -0.87
C TYR A 271 11.67 16.46 -1.65
N GLN A 272 12.75 17.20 -1.92
CA GLN A 272 13.96 16.61 -2.51
C GLN A 272 14.71 15.74 -1.50
N ALA A 273 14.80 16.19 -0.24
CA ALA A 273 15.35 15.40 0.83
C ALA A 273 14.45 14.18 1.16
N VAL A 274 13.14 14.37 1.21
CA VAL A 274 12.16 13.28 1.42
C VAL A 274 12.32 12.17 0.38
N LYS A 275 12.44 12.50 -0.90
CA LYS A 275 12.64 11.53 -1.98
C LYS A 275 13.90 10.67 -1.83
N GLN A 276 14.93 11.17 -1.15
CA GLN A 276 16.14 10.40 -0.88
C GLN A 276 15.94 9.38 0.25
N VAL A 277 15.03 9.65 1.16
CA VAL A 277 14.73 8.80 2.32
C VAL A 277 13.61 7.81 2.02
N GLU A 278 12.51 8.32 1.50
CA GLU A 278 11.37 7.53 1.04
C GLU A 278 11.32 7.58 -0.48
N MET A 279 11.52 6.45 -1.13
CA MET A 279 11.40 6.38 -2.57
C MET A 279 9.99 6.79 -2.98
N SER A 280 9.85 7.91 -3.70
CA SER A 280 8.56 8.35 -4.22
C SER A 280 8.01 7.33 -5.24
N TYR A 281 6.72 7.39 -5.48
CA TYR A 281 6.09 6.52 -6.48
C TYR A 281 6.75 6.67 -7.86
N ALA A 282 6.91 7.92 -8.34
CA ALA A 282 7.58 8.21 -9.61
C ALA A 282 9.04 7.71 -9.63
N GLN A 283 9.78 7.85 -8.54
CA GLN A 283 11.14 7.32 -8.43
C GLN A 283 11.16 5.80 -8.46
N SER A 284 10.19 5.13 -7.84
CA SER A 284 10.02 3.68 -7.92
C SER A 284 9.79 3.22 -9.35
N VAL A 285 8.94 3.92 -10.12
CA VAL A 285 8.67 3.63 -11.52
C VAL A 285 9.93 3.78 -12.37
N LYS A 286 10.66 4.90 -12.22
CA LYS A 286 11.92 5.13 -12.91
C LYS A 286 12.94 4.03 -12.59
N ASN A 287 13.14 3.74 -11.31
CA ASN A 287 14.09 2.74 -10.86
C ASN A 287 13.76 1.33 -11.41
N MET A 288 12.47 0.98 -11.46
CA MET A 288 12.03 -0.25 -12.09
C MET A 288 12.35 -0.26 -13.59
N ALA A 289 12.02 0.81 -14.32
CA ALA A 289 12.26 0.90 -15.76
C ALA A 289 13.76 0.83 -16.12
N ASP A 290 14.62 1.47 -15.32
CA ASP A 290 16.07 1.47 -15.53
C ASP A 290 16.71 0.08 -15.34
N HIS A 291 16.10 -0.79 -14.54
CA HIS A 291 16.69 -2.09 -14.17
C HIS A 291 15.92 -3.30 -14.69
N THR A 292 14.83 -3.10 -15.42
CA THR A 292 14.01 -4.19 -15.98
C THR A 292 13.68 -3.93 -17.44
N LYS A 293 13.04 -4.89 -18.09
CA LYS A 293 12.57 -4.76 -19.49
C LYS A 293 11.12 -4.32 -19.60
N VAL A 294 10.60 -3.66 -18.58
CA VAL A 294 9.21 -3.19 -18.55
C VAL A 294 9.03 -2.01 -19.51
N GLY A 295 8.03 -2.10 -20.39
CA GLY A 295 7.71 -1.04 -21.35
C GLY A 295 6.74 0.00 -20.77
N LEU A 296 6.61 1.16 -21.42
CA LEU A 296 5.73 2.26 -20.98
C LEU A 296 4.27 1.83 -20.84
N TYR A 297 3.79 0.96 -21.73
CA TYR A 297 2.43 0.42 -21.65
C TYR A 297 2.23 -0.42 -20.40
N ASP A 298 3.19 -1.27 -20.06
CA ASP A 298 3.14 -2.09 -18.85
C ASP A 298 3.21 -1.24 -17.59
N ILE A 299 4.02 -0.17 -17.60
CA ILE A 299 4.06 0.81 -16.51
C ILE A 299 2.66 1.40 -16.31
N MET A 300 2.01 1.87 -17.38
CA MET A 300 0.64 2.41 -17.32
C MET A 300 -0.36 1.39 -16.73
N LEU A 301 -0.26 0.13 -17.13
CA LEU A 301 -1.12 -0.92 -16.56
C LEU A 301 -0.88 -1.05 -15.05
N MET A 302 0.36 -1.19 -14.62
CA MET A 302 0.71 -1.48 -13.23
C MET A 302 0.53 -0.29 -12.27
N THR A 303 0.57 0.95 -12.78
CA THR A 303 0.51 2.16 -11.96
C THR A 303 -0.86 2.83 -11.94
N SER A 304 -1.69 2.58 -12.97
CA SER A 304 -2.93 3.34 -13.17
C SER A 304 -4.12 2.41 -13.44
N PHE A 305 -4.08 1.62 -14.50
CA PHE A 305 -5.23 0.80 -14.92
C PHE A 305 -5.55 -0.33 -13.93
N ASN A 306 -4.55 -1.16 -13.59
CA ASN A 306 -4.76 -2.29 -12.69
C ASN A 306 -5.18 -1.87 -11.27
N PRO A 307 -4.52 -0.88 -10.62
CA PRO A 307 -4.97 -0.44 -9.31
C PRO A 307 -6.39 0.13 -9.35
N ALA A 308 -6.76 0.93 -10.39
CA ALA A 308 -8.13 1.41 -10.54
C ALA A 308 -9.14 0.27 -10.65
N HIS A 309 -8.85 -0.72 -11.51
CA HIS A 309 -9.71 -1.89 -11.72
C HIS A 309 -9.81 -2.74 -10.45
N TYR A 310 -8.68 -2.97 -9.78
CA TYR A 310 -8.63 -3.81 -8.58
C TYR A 310 -9.47 -3.25 -7.44
N ILE A 311 -9.49 -1.92 -7.25
CA ILE A 311 -10.27 -1.27 -6.19
C ILE A 311 -11.65 -0.78 -6.64
N HIS A 312 -12.12 -1.17 -7.83
CA HIS A 312 -13.41 -0.73 -8.41
C HIS A 312 -13.53 0.80 -8.55
N ALA A 313 -12.50 1.44 -9.11
CA ALA A 313 -12.47 2.87 -9.45
C ALA A 313 -12.27 3.09 -10.96
N ASP A 314 -12.35 2.05 -11.78
CA ASP A 314 -12.10 2.07 -13.22
C ASP A 314 -13.26 2.64 -14.06
N ASP A 315 -14.33 3.04 -13.41
CA ASP A 315 -15.41 3.85 -13.98
C ASP A 315 -14.99 5.32 -14.19
N CYS A 316 -14.07 5.84 -13.37
CA CYS A 316 -13.60 7.24 -13.45
C CYS A 316 -12.06 7.39 -13.48
N LYS A 317 -11.27 6.38 -13.08
CA LYS A 317 -9.82 6.44 -12.94
C LYS A 317 -9.07 5.44 -13.84
N GLY A 318 -7.75 5.59 -13.94
CA GLY A 318 -6.84 4.60 -14.53
C GLY A 318 -6.70 4.62 -16.05
N SER A 319 -7.42 5.49 -16.78
CA SER A 319 -7.38 5.57 -18.25
C SER A 319 -7.54 7.00 -18.74
N ILE A 320 -6.93 7.33 -19.89
CA ILE A 320 -7.14 8.59 -20.59
C ILE A 320 -8.20 8.35 -21.68
N ARG A 321 -9.45 8.66 -21.39
CA ARG A 321 -10.58 8.54 -22.33
C ARG A 321 -11.71 9.50 -21.95
N PRO A 322 -12.59 9.91 -22.88
CA PRO A 322 -13.73 10.76 -22.55
C PRO A 322 -14.60 10.16 -21.43
N GLY A 323 -14.95 11.00 -20.45
CA GLY A 323 -15.77 10.61 -19.29
C GLY A 323 -14.99 10.17 -18.07
N MET A 324 -13.66 10.03 -18.17
CA MET A 324 -12.78 9.79 -17.03
C MET A 324 -12.34 11.11 -16.42
N ASP A 325 -11.89 11.06 -15.17
CA ASP A 325 -11.22 12.20 -14.53
C ASP A 325 -9.93 12.56 -15.28
N ALA A 326 -9.60 13.83 -15.34
CA ALA A 326 -8.44 14.32 -16.07
C ALA A 326 -7.13 14.19 -15.28
N ASP A 327 -6.98 13.11 -14.53
CA ASP A 327 -5.80 12.83 -13.73
C ASP A 327 -4.62 12.39 -14.63
N LEU A 328 -3.55 13.15 -14.60
CA LEU A 328 -2.37 12.90 -15.43
C LEU A 328 -1.10 12.95 -14.60
N THR A 329 -0.23 11.95 -14.77
CA THR A 329 1.17 12.01 -14.31
C THR A 329 2.06 12.25 -15.51
N ILE A 330 2.71 13.41 -15.55
CA ILE A 330 3.55 13.87 -16.66
C ILE A 330 5.01 13.65 -16.28
N MET A 331 5.68 12.84 -17.08
CA MET A 331 7.10 12.51 -16.94
C MET A 331 7.85 12.85 -18.22
N ASP A 332 9.13 13.13 -18.10
CA ASP A 332 10.00 13.32 -19.26
C ASP A 332 10.43 11.98 -19.90
N GLN A 333 11.25 12.05 -20.94
CA GLN A 333 11.74 10.85 -21.63
C GLN A 333 12.64 9.95 -20.77
N ASN A 334 13.16 10.44 -19.66
CA ASN A 334 13.98 9.70 -18.69
C ASN A 334 13.14 9.20 -17.51
N LEU A 335 11.81 9.33 -17.57
CA LEU A 335 10.88 9.03 -16.50
C LEU A 335 11.13 9.87 -15.23
N ASP A 336 11.67 11.07 -15.36
CA ASP A 336 11.68 12.03 -14.27
C ASP A 336 10.34 12.77 -14.22
N LEU A 337 9.76 12.88 -13.02
CA LEU A 337 8.46 13.53 -12.81
C LEU A 337 8.57 15.03 -13.13
N ILE A 338 7.74 15.50 -14.05
CA ILE A 338 7.58 16.94 -14.38
C ILE A 338 6.50 17.54 -13.49
N CYS A 339 5.27 17.00 -13.56
CA CYS A 339 4.14 17.45 -12.74
C CYS A 339 3.01 16.42 -12.75
N VAL A 340 2.01 16.61 -11.91
CA VAL A 340 0.69 15.98 -12.00
C VAL A 340 -0.37 17.01 -12.29
N TYR A 341 -1.42 16.56 -12.94
CA TYR A 341 -2.57 17.39 -13.28
C TYR A 341 -3.83 16.69 -12.79
#